data_9c3fef6230aa6b9742745780966dff40
#
_entry.id   9c3fef6230aa6b9742745780966dff40
#
_cell.length_a   1.000
_cell.length_b   1.000
_cell.length_c   1.000
_cell.angle_alpha   90.00
_cell.angle_beta   90.00
_cell.angle_gamma   90.00
#
_symmetry.space_group_name_H-M   'P 1'
#
loop_
_entity.id
_entity.type
_entity.pdbx_description
1 polymer ?
#
loop_
_entity_poly.entity_id
_entity_poly.type
_entity_poly.pdbx_seq_one_letter_code
_entity_poly.pdbx_strand_id
1 'polypeptide(L)'
;EKIVTAIRKAMLHTDKGEDLQLIRQITDHISFKGSAQMTVEAIQDAVEMELMKSSRKDVAQKYIAYRNQRSIARKAKTRDMFLEIIEIKSNDVTRENANMNADTPAGMMMKFASETTKPFVDDYLLSDEVLEAVHNNYLHIHDKDYYPTKSLTCVQHPLDRILSCGFSAGHGESRPAKRIETASILGCISLETAQNEMHGGQAIPAFDFYLAPYVRNSYIEEIKNLEELNGKDYSHLYQKELTDYLQQPLDGLSDEKRIVQHAIN
;
A
#
# COMPACT_ATOMS: atom_id res chain seq x y z
N GLU A 1 2.17 -0.45 31.82
CA GLU A 1 0.70 -0.58 31.95
C GLU A 1 0.22 -1.97 31.50
N LYS A 2 0.52 -2.43 30.28
CA LYS A 2 0.14 -3.77 29.78
C LYS A 2 0.65 -4.93 30.64
N ILE A 3 1.87 -4.81 31.20
CA ILE A 3 2.43 -5.81 32.14
C ILE A 3 1.59 -5.87 33.41
N VAL A 4 1.28 -4.72 33.99
CA VAL A 4 0.45 -4.60 35.20
C VAL A 4 -0.91 -5.27 35.01
N THR A 5 -1.56 -4.96 33.90
CA THR A 5 -2.88 -5.50 33.55
C THR A 5 -2.84 -7.02 33.37
N ALA A 6 -1.79 -7.54 32.73
CA ALA A 6 -1.64 -8.99 32.51
C ALA A 6 -1.43 -9.76 33.82
N ILE A 7 -0.58 -9.25 34.71
CA ILE A 7 -0.34 -9.87 36.03
C ILE A 7 -1.61 -9.77 36.88
N ARG A 8 -2.28 -8.61 36.90
CA ARG A 8 -3.54 -8.42 37.64
C ARG A 8 -4.62 -9.41 37.19
N LYS A 9 -4.81 -9.57 35.87
CA LYS A 9 -5.75 -10.58 35.33
C LYS A 9 -5.41 -12.00 35.81
N ALA A 10 -4.12 -12.37 35.84
CA ALA A 10 -3.73 -13.67 36.33
C ALA A 10 -4.03 -13.84 37.84
N MET A 11 -3.88 -12.78 38.64
CA MET A 11 -4.18 -12.77 40.10
C MET A 11 -5.68 -12.91 40.36
N LEU A 12 -6.55 -12.31 39.53
CA LEU A 12 -8.02 -12.44 39.67
C LEU A 12 -8.51 -13.90 39.54
N HIS A 13 -7.72 -14.76 38.93
CA HIS A 13 -8.02 -16.19 38.81
C HIS A 13 -7.34 -17.05 39.87
N THR A 14 -6.95 -16.43 40.98
CA THR A 14 -6.32 -17.13 42.15
C THR A 14 -7.10 -16.79 43.42
N ASP A 15 -7.08 -17.69 44.40
CA ASP A 15 -7.83 -17.57 45.65
C ASP A 15 -7.24 -16.52 46.63
N LYS A 16 -6.04 -16.03 46.36
CA LYS A 16 -5.32 -15.12 47.28
C LYS A 16 -5.46 -13.64 46.96
N GLY A 17 -6.24 -13.31 45.90
CA GLY A 17 -6.47 -11.93 45.48
C GLY A 17 -5.26 -11.19 44.90
N GLU A 18 -5.41 -9.87 44.71
CA GLU A 18 -4.39 -8.99 44.15
C GLU A 18 -3.26 -8.69 45.15
N ASP A 19 -2.01 -8.70 44.66
CA ASP A 19 -0.81 -8.27 45.36
C ASP A 19 -0.17 -7.11 44.58
N LEU A 20 -0.55 -5.91 44.94
CA LEU A 20 -0.09 -4.68 44.26
C LEU A 20 1.41 -4.43 44.47
N GLN A 21 1.98 -4.92 45.59
CA GLN A 21 3.41 -4.78 45.85
C GLN A 21 4.22 -5.66 44.92
N LEU A 22 3.81 -6.91 44.72
CA LEU A 22 4.44 -7.84 43.80
C LEU A 22 4.33 -7.32 42.33
N ILE A 23 3.16 -6.80 41.94
CA ILE A 23 2.97 -6.22 40.60
C ILE A 23 3.98 -5.10 40.38
N ARG A 24 4.12 -4.16 41.31
CA ARG A 24 5.08 -3.06 41.21
C ARG A 24 6.51 -3.57 41.11
N GLN A 25 6.93 -4.47 42.01
CA GLN A 25 8.27 -5.04 41.99
C GLN A 25 8.64 -5.67 40.65
N ILE A 26 7.75 -6.48 40.09
CA ILE A 26 7.98 -7.12 38.78
C ILE A 26 8.05 -6.10 37.70
N THR A 27 7.11 -5.12 37.66
CA THR A 27 7.06 -4.09 36.63
C THR A 27 8.29 -3.20 36.63
N ASP A 28 8.73 -2.77 37.83
CA ASP A 28 9.91 -1.92 37.99
C ASP A 28 11.18 -2.67 37.58
N HIS A 29 11.31 -3.95 37.97
CA HIS A 29 12.45 -4.78 37.62
C HIS A 29 12.57 -4.96 36.10
N ILE A 30 11.46 -5.22 35.40
CA ILE A 30 11.44 -5.39 33.94
C ILE A 30 11.71 -4.06 33.27
N SER A 31 11.12 -2.96 33.74
CA SER A 31 11.33 -1.62 33.19
C SER A 31 12.78 -1.17 33.34
N PHE A 32 13.45 -1.50 34.46
CA PHE A 32 14.85 -1.18 34.68
C PHE A 32 15.80 -2.00 33.78
N LYS A 33 15.48 -3.27 33.51
CA LYS A 33 16.22 -4.12 32.54
C LYS A 33 16.01 -3.70 31.08
N GLY A 34 14.94 -3.01 30.77
CA GLY A 34 14.48 -2.66 29.42
C GLY A 34 15.13 -1.43 28.80
N SER A 35 16.39 -1.09 29.14
CA SER A 35 17.13 -0.03 28.44
C SER A 35 17.50 -0.36 26.98
N ALA A 36 17.28 -1.60 26.54
CA ALA A 36 17.36 -2.06 25.16
C ALA A 36 15.95 -2.41 24.63
N GLN A 37 15.71 -2.29 23.33
CA GLN A 37 14.46 -2.75 22.71
C GLN A 37 14.23 -4.23 22.99
N MET A 38 13.25 -4.53 23.83
CA MET A 38 12.83 -5.92 24.14
C MET A 38 11.65 -6.29 23.25
N THR A 39 11.66 -7.52 22.73
CA THR A 39 10.48 -8.08 22.05
C THR A 39 9.36 -8.34 23.05
N VAL A 40 8.12 -8.43 22.57
CA VAL A 40 6.96 -8.76 23.43
C VAL A 40 7.14 -10.10 24.10
N GLU A 41 7.69 -11.09 23.39
CA GLU A 41 8.00 -12.41 23.91
C GLU A 41 9.05 -12.34 25.05
N ALA A 42 10.12 -11.58 24.85
CA ALA A 42 11.16 -11.39 25.86
C ALA A 42 10.61 -10.72 27.13
N ILE A 43 9.68 -9.76 26.98
CA ILE A 43 8.97 -9.15 28.12
C ILE A 43 8.11 -10.18 28.85
N GLN A 44 7.34 -10.98 28.10
CA GLN A 44 6.50 -12.03 28.67
C GLN A 44 7.32 -13.11 29.38
N ASP A 45 8.44 -13.51 28.81
CA ASP A 45 9.39 -14.46 29.45
C ASP A 45 9.96 -13.88 30.72
N ALA A 46 10.32 -12.60 30.75
CA ALA A 46 10.81 -11.92 31.95
C ALA A 46 9.73 -11.85 33.03
N VAL A 47 8.48 -11.55 32.71
CA VAL A 47 7.34 -11.57 33.64
C VAL A 47 7.15 -12.97 34.22
N GLU A 48 7.17 -13.99 33.40
CA GLU A 48 7.03 -15.39 33.79
C GLU A 48 8.11 -15.81 34.73
N MET A 49 9.38 -15.49 34.42
CA MET A 49 10.53 -15.79 35.31
C MET A 49 10.42 -15.10 36.69
N GLU A 50 10.02 -13.83 36.71
CA GLU A 50 9.88 -13.10 37.96
C GLU A 50 8.70 -13.64 38.81
N LEU A 51 7.58 -13.99 38.18
CA LEU A 51 6.48 -14.66 38.88
C LEU A 51 6.89 -16.03 39.41
N MET A 52 7.67 -16.80 38.66
CA MET A 52 8.20 -18.09 39.10
C MET A 52 9.20 -17.98 40.25
N LYS A 53 9.95 -16.88 40.37
CA LYS A 53 10.83 -16.61 41.53
C LYS A 53 10.05 -16.17 42.76
N SER A 54 8.88 -15.57 42.58
CA SER A 54 8.06 -15.06 43.67
C SER A 54 7.44 -16.19 44.52
N SER A 55 6.88 -15.84 45.68
CA SER A 55 6.10 -16.75 46.51
C SER A 55 4.73 -17.10 45.90
N ARG A 56 4.28 -16.34 44.93
CA ARG A 56 2.97 -16.49 44.26
C ARG A 56 3.04 -17.42 43.04
N LYS A 57 3.40 -18.69 43.31
CA LYS A 57 3.44 -19.75 42.27
C LYS A 57 2.09 -20.00 41.62
N ASP A 58 1.01 -19.77 42.35
CA ASP A 58 -0.37 -19.79 41.87
C ASP A 58 -0.60 -18.79 40.71
N VAL A 59 -0.11 -17.57 40.87
CA VAL A 59 -0.19 -16.54 39.82
C VAL A 59 0.67 -16.90 38.61
N ALA A 60 1.89 -17.41 38.84
CA ALA A 60 2.77 -17.87 37.77
C ALA A 60 2.09 -18.95 36.90
N GLN A 61 1.49 -19.96 37.53
CA GLN A 61 0.76 -21.00 36.79
C GLN A 61 -0.39 -20.44 35.95
N LYS A 62 -1.19 -19.52 36.50
CA LYS A 62 -2.31 -18.90 35.79
C LYS A 62 -1.81 -18.04 34.65
N TYR A 63 -0.75 -17.29 34.84
CA TYR A 63 -0.14 -16.45 33.80
C TYR A 63 0.37 -17.29 32.61
N ILE A 64 1.13 -18.36 32.89
CA ILE A 64 1.66 -19.29 31.91
C ILE A 64 0.51 -19.98 31.13
N ALA A 65 -0.49 -20.47 31.85
CA ALA A 65 -1.66 -21.12 31.25
C ALA A 65 -2.41 -20.15 30.33
N TYR A 66 -2.66 -18.93 30.76
CA TYR A 66 -3.31 -17.90 29.99
C TYR A 66 -2.49 -17.54 28.73
N ARG A 67 -1.17 -17.33 28.88
CA ARG A 67 -0.25 -17.08 27.76
C ARG A 67 -0.31 -18.20 26.71
N ASN A 68 -0.27 -19.44 27.17
CA ASN A 68 -0.35 -20.61 26.27
C ASN A 68 -1.70 -20.72 25.57
N GLN A 69 -2.81 -20.54 26.29
CA GLN A 69 -4.15 -20.49 25.70
C GLN A 69 -4.28 -19.41 24.62
N ARG A 70 -3.76 -18.19 24.90
CA ARG A 70 -3.75 -17.10 23.93
C ARG A 70 -2.90 -17.42 22.69
N SER A 71 -1.78 -18.11 22.87
CA SER A 71 -0.93 -18.53 21.76
C SER A 71 -1.63 -19.57 20.87
N ILE A 72 -2.28 -20.56 21.50
CA ILE A 72 -3.06 -21.58 20.80
C ILE A 72 -4.24 -20.94 20.08
N ALA A 73 -4.99 -20.06 20.74
CA ALA A 73 -6.13 -19.35 20.16
C ALA A 73 -5.73 -18.50 18.93
N ARG A 74 -4.57 -17.81 19.01
CA ARG A 74 -4.04 -17.05 17.86
C ARG A 74 -3.69 -17.95 16.68
N LYS A 75 -3.04 -19.09 16.93
CA LYS A 75 -2.70 -20.06 15.88
C LYS A 75 -3.94 -20.68 15.25
N ALA A 76 -4.94 -21.03 16.06
CA ALA A 76 -6.21 -21.56 15.56
C ALA A 76 -6.95 -20.50 14.74
N LYS A 77 -7.05 -19.26 15.24
CA LYS A 77 -7.68 -18.15 14.52
C LYS A 77 -7.03 -17.92 13.16
N THR A 78 -5.70 -17.93 13.08
CA THR A 78 -4.98 -17.74 11.80
C THR A 78 -5.28 -18.86 10.82
N ARG A 79 -5.31 -20.12 11.30
CA ARG A 79 -5.69 -21.27 10.47
C ARG A 79 -7.12 -21.15 9.96
N ASP A 80 -8.05 -20.83 10.86
CA ASP A 80 -9.47 -20.74 10.51
C ASP A 80 -9.73 -19.59 9.53
N MET A 81 -9.09 -18.45 9.72
CA MET A 81 -9.13 -17.32 8.76
C MET A 81 -8.60 -17.72 7.37
N PHE A 82 -7.51 -18.48 7.33
CA PHE A 82 -6.96 -18.92 6.05
C PHE A 82 -7.88 -19.92 5.34
N LEU A 83 -8.45 -20.88 6.07
CA LEU A 83 -9.43 -21.80 5.54
C LEU A 83 -10.69 -21.07 5.04
N GLU A 84 -11.19 -20.11 5.79
CA GLU A 84 -12.32 -19.28 5.40
C GLU A 84 -12.06 -18.55 4.07
N ILE A 85 -10.89 -17.97 3.89
CA ILE A 85 -10.51 -17.29 2.64
C ILE A 85 -10.46 -18.27 1.45
N ILE A 86 -9.94 -19.47 1.65
CA ILE A 86 -9.86 -20.49 0.59
C ILE A 86 -11.25 -21.02 0.24
N GLU A 87 -12.14 -21.17 1.22
CA GLU A 87 -13.46 -21.75 1.08
C GLU A 87 -14.56 -20.73 0.71
N ILE A 88 -14.23 -19.42 0.65
CA ILE A 88 -15.16 -18.35 0.24
C ILE A 88 -15.77 -18.70 -1.12
N LYS A 89 -17.10 -18.65 -1.20
CA LYS A 89 -17.84 -18.90 -2.43
C LYS A 89 -17.70 -17.73 -3.39
N SER A 90 -17.72 -18.00 -4.69
CA SER A 90 -17.49 -17.01 -5.74
C SER A 90 -18.47 -15.83 -5.77
N ASN A 91 -19.63 -15.95 -5.16
CA ASN A 91 -20.66 -14.90 -5.10
C ASN A 91 -20.72 -14.17 -3.74
N ASP A 92 -19.76 -14.40 -2.85
CA ASP A 92 -19.67 -13.69 -1.58
C ASP A 92 -19.12 -12.28 -1.78
N VAL A 93 -19.85 -11.27 -1.31
CA VAL A 93 -19.45 -9.85 -1.43
C VAL A 93 -18.16 -9.52 -0.68
N THR A 94 -17.74 -10.35 0.27
CA THR A 94 -16.48 -10.17 1.01
C THR A 94 -15.27 -10.68 0.23
N ARG A 95 -15.47 -11.35 -0.91
CA ARG A 95 -14.42 -11.99 -1.69
C ARG A 95 -13.49 -10.99 -2.36
N GLU A 96 -14.04 -9.88 -2.79
CA GLU A 96 -13.30 -8.85 -3.51
C GLU A 96 -13.63 -7.45 -3.00
N ASN A 97 -12.73 -6.53 -3.26
CA ASN A 97 -12.94 -5.10 -3.08
C ASN A 97 -12.25 -4.35 -4.24
N ALA A 98 -12.25 -3.00 -4.21
CA ALA A 98 -11.64 -2.20 -5.28
C ALA A 98 -10.14 -2.49 -5.53
N ASN A 99 -9.44 -3.02 -4.52
CA ASN A 99 -7.98 -3.21 -4.54
C ASN A 99 -7.56 -4.66 -4.72
N MET A 100 -8.46 -5.63 -4.51
CA MET A 100 -8.11 -7.04 -4.60
C MET A 100 -9.27 -7.90 -5.11
N ASN A 101 -8.94 -8.97 -5.82
CA ASN A 101 -9.87 -10.02 -6.22
C ASN A 101 -9.38 -11.37 -5.66
N ALA A 102 -10.10 -11.92 -4.68
CA ALA A 102 -9.78 -13.18 -4.05
C ALA A 102 -10.04 -14.43 -4.92
N ASP A 103 -10.50 -14.27 -6.16
CA ASP A 103 -10.58 -15.36 -7.15
C ASP A 103 -9.21 -15.74 -7.71
N THR A 104 -8.20 -14.89 -7.50
CA THR A 104 -6.83 -15.15 -7.95
C THR A 104 -5.93 -15.56 -6.79
N PRO A 105 -4.88 -16.38 -7.02
CA PRO A 105 -3.92 -16.73 -5.97
C PRO A 105 -3.29 -15.50 -5.29
N ALA A 106 -2.93 -14.48 -6.06
CA ALA A 106 -2.39 -13.24 -5.52
C ALA A 106 -3.41 -12.49 -4.67
N GLY A 107 -4.67 -12.42 -5.12
CA GLY A 107 -5.76 -11.80 -4.37
C GLY A 107 -6.08 -12.55 -3.07
N MET A 108 -6.03 -13.88 -3.06
CA MET A 108 -6.15 -14.67 -1.83
C MET A 108 -5.04 -14.37 -0.83
N MET A 109 -3.80 -14.25 -1.30
CA MET A 109 -2.67 -13.88 -0.44
C MET A 109 -2.83 -12.45 0.11
N MET A 110 -3.29 -11.51 -0.71
CA MET A 110 -3.58 -10.14 -0.25
C MET A 110 -4.71 -10.12 0.78
N LYS A 111 -5.79 -10.88 0.56
CA LYS A 111 -6.89 -11.02 1.51
C LYS A 111 -6.42 -11.59 2.84
N PHE A 112 -5.61 -12.64 2.80
CA PHE A 112 -5.02 -13.22 4.01
C PHE A 112 -4.13 -12.21 4.75
N ALA A 113 -3.27 -11.49 4.04
CA ALA A 113 -2.44 -10.45 4.62
C ALA A 113 -3.30 -9.35 5.28
N SER A 114 -4.32 -8.86 4.60
CA SER A 114 -5.27 -7.88 5.12
C SER A 114 -5.93 -8.33 6.42
N GLU A 115 -6.54 -9.51 6.42
CA GLU A 115 -7.28 -10.03 7.59
C GLU A 115 -6.36 -10.35 8.78
N THR A 116 -5.09 -10.65 8.54
CA THR A 116 -4.12 -10.85 9.62
C THR A 116 -3.53 -9.55 10.15
N THR A 117 -3.42 -8.53 9.31
CA THR A 117 -2.82 -7.23 9.69
C THR A 117 -3.79 -6.37 10.50
N LYS A 118 -5.09 -6.37 10.17
CA LYS A 118 -6.10 -5.60 10.91
C LYS A 118 -6.09 -5.84 12.42
N PRO A 119 -6.13 -7.10 12.91
CA PRO A 119 -6.01 -7.37 14.35
C PRO A 119 -4.66 -6.95 14.95
N PHE A 120 -3.58 -6.99 14.16
CA PHE A 120 -2.29 -6.50 14.62
C PHE A 120 -2.33 -4.98 14.88
N VAL A 121 -2.96 -4.22 14.00
CA VAL A 121 -3.15 -2.77 14.20
C VAL A 121 -3.97 -2.50 15.45
N ASP A 122 -5.07 -3.21 15.63
CA ASP A 122 -5.94 -3.06 16.79
C ASP A 122 -5.22 -3.39 18.10
N ASP A 123 -4.46 -4.48 18.12
CA ASP A 123 -3.82 -4.98 19.34
C ASP A 123 -2.53 -4.22 19.73
N TYR A 124 -1.82 -3.64 18.75
CA TYR A 124 -0.45 -3.15 18.99
C TYR A 124 -0.21 -1.67 18.60
N LEU A 125 -0.99 -1.12 17.70
CA LEU A 125 -0.72 0.22 17.16
C LEU A 125 -1.73 1.28 17.60
N LEU A 126 -2.99 0.90 17.87
CA LEU A 126 -4.00 1.81 18.34
C LEU A 126 -3.97 1.93 19.86
N SER A 127 -4.27 3.13 20.39
CA SER A 127 -4.55 3.30 21.81
C SER A 127 -5.93 2.72 22.15
N ASP A 128 -6.12 2.37 23.42
CA ASP A 128 -7.39 1.80 23.90
C ASP A 128 -8.58 2.76 23.60
N GLU A 129 -8.36 4.09 23.69
CA GLU A 129 -9.37 5.12 23.41
C GLU A 129 -9.76 5.15 21.92
N VAL A 130 -8.76 5.07 21.02
CA VAL A 130 -9.00 5.03 19.57
C VAL A 130 -9.69 3.72 19.20
N LEU A 131 -9.26 2.60 19.77
CA LEU A 131 -9.86 1.29 19.52
C LEU A 131 -11.32 1.27 19.98
N GLU A 132 -11.64 1.84 21.14
CA GLU A 132 -13.02 1.97 21.61
C GLU A 132 -13.86 2.84 20.68
N ALA A 133 -13.31 3.96 20.19
CA ALA A 133 -14.00 4.83 19.22
C ALA A 133 -14.29 4.11 17.90
N VAL A 134 -13.34 3.28 17.42
CA VAL A 134 -13.52 2.45 16.21
C VAL A 134 -14.61 1.38 16.44
N HIS A 135 -14.58 0.67 17.59
CA HIS A 135 -15.55 -0.36 17.89
C HIS A 135 -16.98 0.20 18.08
N ASN A 136 -17.10 1.43 18.57
CA ASN A 136 -18.37 2.12 18.73
C ASN A 136 -18.82 2.86 17.46
N ASN A 137 -18.10 2.71 16.34
CA ASN A 137 -18.38 3.37 15.06
C ASN A 137 -18.35 4.91 15.09
N TYR A 138 -17.63 5.51 16.06
CA TYR A 138 -17.39 6.96 16.07
C TYR A 138 -16.25 7.34 15.14
N LEU A 139 -15.34 6.40 14.85
CA LEU A 139 -14.17 6.58 14.02
C LEU A 139 -14.02 5.40 13.06
N HIS A 140 -13.69 5.69 11.80
CA HIS A 140 -13.30 4.69 10.82
C HIS A 140 -11.86 4.93 10.37
N ILE A 141 -11.02 3.89 10.41
CA ILE A 141 -9.65 3.94 9.88
C ILE A 141 -9.68 3.27 8.51
N HIS A 142 -9.56 4.11 7.47
CA HIS A 142 -9.48 3.65 6.08
C HIS A 142 -8.18 2.88 5.86
N ASP A 143 -8.24 1.79 5.11
CA ASP A 143 -7.06 0.96 4.77
C ASP A 143 -6.19 0.56 5.99
N LYS A 144 -6.86 0.22 7.09
CA LYS A 144 -6.22 -0.13 8.37
C LYS A 144 -5.19 -1.26 8.24
N ASP A 145 -5.39 -2.16 7.31
CA ASP A 145 -4.49 -3.27 7.00
C ASP A 145 -3.15 -2.83 6.41
N TYR A 146 -3.11 -1.70 5.71
CA TYR A 146 -1.87 -1.13 5.16
C TYR A 146 -1.14 -0.19 6.13
N TYR A 147 -1.78 0.21 7.22
CA TYR A 147 -1.23 1.17 8.18
C TYR A 147 0.18 0.80 8.71
N PRO A 148 0.49 -0.47 9.06
CA PRO A 148 1.81 -0.84 9.55
C PRO A 148 2.91 -0.75 8.49
N THR A 149 2.56 -0.88 7.23
CA THR A 149 3.52 -0.89 6.12
C THR A 149 3.91 0.51 5.67
N LYS A 150 3.20 1.55 6.16
CA LYS A 150 3.36 2.95 5.75
C LYS A 150 3.21 3.14 4.24
N SER A 151 2.43 2.28 3.60
CA SER A 151 2.11 2.37 2.17
C SER A 151 1.39 3.67 1.86
N LEU A 152 1.63 4.22 0.69
CA LEU A 152 0.82 5.31 0.14
C LEU A 152 -0.56 4.76 -0.27
N THR A 153 -1.63 5.50 -0.03
CA THR A 153 -2.99 5.04 -0.37
C THR A 153 -3.34 5.37 -1.82
N CYS A 154 -3.66 6.62 -2.11
CA CYS A 154 -3.96 7.07 -3.48
C CYS A 154 -2.87 8.04 -3.94
N VAL A 155 -2.45 7.91 -5.20
CA VAL A 155 -1.34 8.69 -5.75
C VAL A 155 -1.77 9.44 -6.98
N GLN A 156 -1.37 10.71 -7.06
CA GLN A 156 -1.42 11.50 -8.28
C GLN A 156 -0.01 11.61 -8.85
N HIS A 157 0.15 11.21 -10.11
CA HIS A 157 1.44 11.27 -10.79
C HIS A 157 1.66 12.68 -11.35
N PRO A 158 2.76 13.36 -10.98
CA PRO A 158 3.14 14.66 -11.53
C PRO A 158 3.75 14.47 -12.93
N LEU A 159 2.89 14.23 -13.93
CA LEU A 159 3.33 13.85 -15.27
C LEU A 159 4.24 14.89 -15.91
N ASP A 160 4.06 16.17 -15.61
CA ASP A 160 4.93 17.26 -16.05
C ASP A 160 6.40 17.00 -15.67
N ARG A 161 6.66 16.61 -14.42
CA ARG A 161 7.99 16.30 -13.92
C ARG A 161 8.52 14.97 -14.45
N ILE A 162 7.67 13.95 -14.47
CA ILE A 162 8.01 12.63 -14.98
C ILE A 162 8.51 12.73 -16.42
N LEU A 163 7.82 13.48 -17.26
CA LEU A 163 8.17 13.61 -18.66
C LEU A 163 9.33 14.58 -18.93
N SER A 164 9.41 15.68 -18.18
CA SER A 164 10.44 16.71 -18.39
C SER A 164 11.79 16.39 -17.75
N CYS A 165 11.80 15.67 -16.63
CA CYS A 165 13.02 15.34 -15.89
C CYS A 165 13.44 13.88 -16.01
N GLY A 166 12.51 13.00 -16.35
CA GLY A 166 12.65 11.57 -16.12
C GLY A 166 12.50 11.22 -14.64
N PHE A 167 12.66 9.94 -14.29
CA PHE A 167 12.58 9.44 -12.91
C PHE A 167 13.39 8.18 -12.74
N SER A 168 13.67 7.83 -11.48
CA SER A 168 14.28 6.57 -11.10
C SER A 168 13.29 5.73 -10.29
N ALA A 169 13.12 4.48 -10.69
CA ALA A 169 12.27 3.51 -9.99
C ALA A 169 13.08 2.47 -9.19
N GLY A 170 14.33 2.78 -8.86
CA GLY A 170 15.23 1.87 -8.14
C GLY A 170 15.94 0.82 -9.01
N HIS A 171 15.48 0.59 -10.23
CA HIS A 171 16.04 -0.37 -11.19
C HIS A 171 16.68 0.27 -12.42
N GLY A 172 16.86 1.59 -12.40
CA GLY A 172 17.42 2.38 -13.49
C GLY A 172 16.80 3.78 -13.52
N GLU A 173 17.33 4.61 -14.42
CA GLU A 173 16.88 5.97 -14.61
C GLU A 173 16.27 6.14 -16.01
N SER A 174 15.07 6.71 -16.08
CA SER A 174 14.48 7.14 -17.32
C SER A 174 15.03 8.51 -17.73
N ARG A 175 15.20 8.72 -19.03
CA ARG A 175 15.55 10.05 -19.58
C ARG A 175 14.29 10.87 -19.81
N PRO A 176 14.40 12.22 -19.88
CA PRO A 176 13.31 13.07 -20.32
C PRO A 176 12.73 12.63 -21.66
N ALA A 177 11.40 12.70 -21.78
CA ALA A 177 10.74 12.43 -23.04
C ALA A 177 11.03 13.54 -24.06
N LYS A 178 11.08 13.20 -25.34
CA LYS A 178 11.16 14.16 -26.45
C LYS A 178 10.00 13.98 -27.42
N ARG A 179 9.52 12.76 -27.59
CA ARG A 179 8.48 12.33 -28.51
C ARG A 179 7.29 11.75 -27.76
N ILE A 180 6.15 11.72 -28.44
CA ILE A 180 4.90 11.22 -27.86
C ILE A 180 4.97 9.75 -27.44
N GLU A 181 5.65 8.90 -28.22
CA GLU A 181 5.79 7.48 -27.90
C GLU A 181 6.54 7.29 -26.59
N THR A 182 7.67 8.00 -26.43
CA THR A 182 8.45 7.95 -25.19
C THR A 182 7.66 8.54 -24.02
N ALA A 183 6.94 9.64 -24.21
CA ALA A 183 6.12 10.25 -23.17
C ALA A 183 5.02 9.30 -22.70
N SER A 184 4.33 8.63 -23.62
CA SER A 184 3.28 7.66 -23.32
C SER A 184 3.84 6.46 -22.54
N ILE A 185 4.96 5.91 -22.98
CA ILE A 185 5.65 4.78 -22.30
C ILE A 185 6.08 5.17 -20.90
N LEU A 186 6.66 6.36 -20.70
CA LEU A 186 7.06 6.83 -19.37
C LEU A 186 5.86 7.02 -18.44
N GLY A 187 4.73 7.49 -18.97
CA GLY A 187 3.48 7.54 -18.22
C GLY A 187 3.04 6.16 -17.74
N CYS A 188 3.05 5.15 -18.61
CA CYS A 188 2.73 3.77 -18.25
C CYS A 188 3.71 3.19 -17.22
N ILE A 189 5.01 3.37 -17.42
CA ILE A 189 6.04 2.89 -16.49
C ILE A 189 5.88 3.54 -15.11
N SER A 190 5.51 4.82 -15.03
CA SER A 190 5.28 5.48 -13.75
C SER A 190 4.13 4.86 -12.97
N LEU A 191 3.06 4.42 -13.65
CA LEU A 191 1.95 3.71 -13.03
C LEU A 191 2.36 2.31 -12.54
N GLU A 192 3.09 1.56 -13.36
CA GLU A 192 3.55 0.22 -13.00
C GLU A 192 4.52 0.22 -11.82
N THR A 193 5.46 1.14 -11.80
CA THR A 193 6.46 1.22 -10.72
C THR A 193 5.85 1.62 -9.39
N ALA A 194 4.83 2.46 -9.40
CA ALA A 194 4.14 2.86 -8.18
C ALA A 194 3.34 1.72 -7.52
N GLN A 195 2.96 0.68 -8.25
CA GLN A 195 2.15 -0.43 -7.72
C GLN A 195 2.80 -1.17 -6.55
N ASN A 196 4.13 -1.17 -6.44
CA ASN A 196 4.85 -1.84 -5.37
C ASN A 196 4.94 -1.00 -4.08
N GLU A 197 4.68 0.29 -4.15
CA GLU A 197 4.86 1.22 -3.03
C GLU A 197 3.55 1.79 -2.50
N MET A 198 2.46 1.55 -3.19
CA MET A 198 1.15 2.09 -2.88
C MET A 198 0.03 1.06 -3.06
N HIS A 199 -1.13 1.36 -2.50
CA HIS A 199 -2.37 0.66 -2.78
C HIS A 199 -3.48 1.68 -3.06
N GLY A 200 -4.57 1.24 -3.69
CA GLY A 200 -5.68 2.13 -4.06
C GLY A 200 -5.54 2.71 -5.46
N GLY A 201 -6.14 3.88 -5.67
CA GLY A 201 -6.23 4.50 -6.98
C GLY A 201 -4.97 5.26 -7.40
N GLN A 202 -4.66 5.20 -8.68
CA GLN A 202 -3.65 6.03 -9.30
C GLN A 202 -4.30 6.97 -10.31
N ALA A 203 -3.89 8.23 -10.34
CA ALA A 203 -4.43 9.23 -11.23
C ALA A 203 -3.32 10.03 -11.92
N ILE A 204 -3.56 10.34 -13.17
CA ILE A 204 -2.78 11.31 -13.94
C ILE A 204 -3.73 12.44 -14.31
N PRO A 205 -3.72 13.56 -13.58
CA PRO A 205 -4.57 14.69 -13.91
C PRO A 205 -4.10 15.37 -15.19
N ALA A 206 -5.05 15.90 -15.99
CA ALA A 206 -4.76 16.65 -17.21
C ALA A 206 -3.78 15.93 -18.17
N PHE A 207 -4.00 14.64 -18.36
CA PHE A 207 -3.13 13.76 -19.16
C PHE A 207 -2.89 14.30 -20.57
N ASP A 208 -3.93 14.73 -21.24
CA ASP A 208 -3.91 15.33 -22.58
C ASP A 208 -3.08 16.62 -22.62
N PHE A 209 -3.24 17.49 -21.66
CA PHE A 209 -2.49 18.74 -21.54
C PHE A 209 -0.98 18.49 -21.44
N TYR A 210 -0.57 17.54 -20.60
CA TYR A 210 0.85 17.24 -20.43
C TYR A 210 1.47 16.48 -21.60
N LEU A 211 0.68 15.75 -22.38
CA LEU A 211 1.15 15.08 -23.58
C LEU A 211 1.20 16.00 -24.82
N ALA A 212 0.40 17.05 -24.87
CA ALA A 212 0.28 17.94 -26.04
C ALA A 212 1.65 18.46 -26.57
N PRO A 213 2.61 18.90 -25.74
CA PRO A 213 3.92 19.32 -26.25
C PRO A 213 4.68 18.22 -26.98
N TYR A 214 4.55 16.97 -26.52
CA TYR A 214 5.25 15.81 -27.11
C TYR A 214 4.60 15.37 -28.41
N VAL A 215 3.27 15.45 -28.52
CA VAL A 215 2.53 15.27 -29.76
C VAL A 215 3.03 16.29 -30.80
N ARG A 216 3.11 17.56 -30.39
CA ARG A 216 3.58 18.63 -31.28
C ARG A 216 5.02 18.42 -31.72
N ASN A 217 5.91 18.02 -30.82
CA ASN A 217 7.30 17.74 -31.16
C ASN A 217 7.43 16.58 -32.14
N SER A 218 6.71 15.50 -31.93
CA SER A 218 6.70 14.35 -32.84
C SER A 218 6.17 14.73 -34.21
N TYR A 219 5.09 15.51 -34.27
CA TYR A 219 4.53 16.02 -35.52
C TYR A 219 5.55 16.86 -36.31
N ILE A 220 6.21 17.82 -35.64
CA ILE A 220 7.23 18.68 -36.31
C ILE A 220 8.40 17.84 -36.81
N GLU A 221 8.83 16.85 -36.01
CA GLU A 221 9.94 15.96 -36.40
C GLU A 221 9.55 15.14 -37.65
N GLU A 222 8.32 14.64 -37.69
CA GLU A 222 7.85 13.87 -38.83
C GLU A 222 7.72 14.73 -40.11
N ILE A 223 7.26 15.98 -39.99
CA ILE A 223 7.25 16.92 -41.15
C ILE A 223 8.69 17.15 -41.63
N LYS A 224 9.67 17.30 -40.77
CA LYS A 224 11.11 17.44 -41.14
C LYS A 224 11.63 16.20 -41.87
N ASN A 225 11.28 15.01 -41.41
CA ASN A 225 11.64 13.77 -42.07
C ASN A 225 11.05 13.74 -43.51
N LEU A 226 9.82 14.20 -43.68
CA LEU A 226 9.19 14.29 -44.99
C LEU A 226 9.81 15.38 -45.91
N GLU A 227 10.28 16.50 -45.33
CA GLU A 227 11.07 17.50 -46.03
C GLU A 227 12.35 16.90 -46.61
N GLU A 228 13.08 16.14 -45.81
CA GLU A 228 14.32 15.47 -46.24
C GLU A 228 14.05 14.43 -47.34
N LEU A 229 13.01 13.61 -47.17
CA LEU A 229 12.63 12.59 -48.15
C LEU A 229 12.17 13.14 -49.48
N ASN A 230 11.42 14.23 -49.48
CA ASN A 230 10.81 14.80 -50.66
C ASN A 230 11.65 15.92 -51.31
N GLY A 231 12.67 16.42 -50.59
CA GLY A 231 13.48 17.55 -51.05
C GLY A 231 12.71 18.87 -51.18
N LYS A 232 11.63 19.03 -50.38
CA LYS A 232 10.73 20.20 -50.40
C LYS A 232 10.62 20.81 -49.03
N ASP A 233 10.46 22.12 -48.93
CA ASP A 233 10.23 22.85 -47.68
C ASP A 233 8.74 22.79 -47.30
N TYR A 234 8.48 22.24 -46.11
CA TYR A 234 7.13 22.18 -45.50
C TYR A 234 7.10 22.90 -44.14
N SER A 235 8.06 23.77 -43.87
CA SER A 235 8.17 24.49 -42.58
C SER A 235 6.94 25.30 -42.20
N HIS A 236 6.18 25.76 -43.19
CA HIS A 236 4.89 26.46 -43.01
C HIS A 236 3.81 25.59 -42.35
N LEU A 237 3.97 24.25 -42.31
CA LEU A 237 3.06 23.31 -41.68
C LEU A 237 3.35 23.12 -40.17
N TYR A 238 4.52 23.55 -39.67
CA TYR A 238 4.91 23.30 -38.25
C TYR A 238 3.96 23.89 -37.22
N GLN A 239 3.24 24.95 -37.59
CA GLN A 239 2.31 25.62 -36.68
C GLN A 239 0.83 25.34 -37.01
N LYS A 240 0.55 24.45 -37.95
CA LYS A 240 -0.85 24.10 -38.27
C LYS A 240 -1.54 23.40 -37.11
N GLU A 241 -2.81 23.74 -36.91
CA GLU A 241 -3.65 23.05 -35.94
C GLU A 241 -3.96 21.62 -36.41
N LEU A 242 -3.65 20.64 -35.57
CA LEU A 242 -3.80 19.22 -35.92
C LEU A 242 -5.27 18.78 -35.93
N THR A 243 -6.11 19.45 -35.15
CA THR A 243 -7.52 19.10 -34.96
C THR A 243 -8.33 19.14 -36.26
N ASP A 244 -7.96 20.03 -37.19
CA ASP A 244 -8.66 20.18 -38.45
C ASP A 244 -8.48 18.99 -39.42
N TYR A 245 -7.50 18.14 -39.15
CA TYR A 245 -7.11 17.02 -40.00
C TYR A 245 -7.53 15.65 -39.46
N LEU A 246 -7.73 15.51 -38.16
CA LEU A 246 -8.03 14.23 -37.50
C LEU A 246 -9.36 13.58 -37.93
N GLN A 247 -10.27 14.35 -38.52
CA GLN A 247 -11.61 13.88 -38.88
C GLN A 247 -11.87 13.82 -40.39
N GLN A 248 -10.87 14.12 -41.21
CA GLN A 248 -11.07 14.14 -42.67
C GLN A 248 -10.67 12.81 -43.32
N PRO A 249 -11.48 12.28 -44.28
CA PRO A 249 -11.10 11.11 -45.04
C PRO A 249 -9.88 11.40 -45.91
N LEU A 250 -8.99 10.41 -46.07
CA LEU A 250 -7.74 10.54 -46.83
C LEU A 250 -7.97 10.76 -48.36
N ASP A 251 -9.10 10.32 -48.84
CA ASP A 251 -9.45 10.44 -50.29
C ASP A 251 -9.82 11.86 -50.64
N GLY A 252 -9.19 12.40 -51.68
CA GLY A 252 -9.43 13.76 -52.18
C GLY A 252 -8.67 14.89 -51.49
N LEU A 253 -7.75 14.56 -50.56
CA LEU A 253 -6.90 15.56 -49.92
C LEU A 253 -5.86 16.14 -50.90
N SER A 254 -5.56 17.43 -50.75
CA SER A 254 -4.40 18.05 -51.42
C SER A 254 -3.10 17.40 -50.88
N ASP A 255 -2.01 17.51 -51.66
CA ASP A 255 -0.69 16.96 -51.24
C ASP A 255 -0.28 17.47 -49.88
N GLU A 256 -0.50 18.74 -49.57
CA GLU A 256 -0.22 19.34 -48.27
C GLU A 256 -1.01 18.66 -47.15
N LYS A 257 -2.31 18.43 -47.35
CA LYS A 257 -3.16 17.76 -46.36
C LYS A 257 -2.77 16.30 -46.17
N ARG A 258 -2.31 15.59 -47.19
CA ARG A 258 -1.80 14.22 -47.09
C ARG A 258 -0.53 14.14 -46.27
N ILE A 259 0.37 15.11 -46.40
CA ILE A 259 1.59 15.20 -45.61
C ILE A 259 1.25 15.40 -44.14
N VAL A 260 0.36 16.34 -43.82
CA VAL A 260 -0.09 16.57 -42.44
C VAL A 260 -0.73 15.31 -41.84
N GLN A 261 -1.63 14.68 -42.63
CA GLN A 261 -2.30 13.45 -42.18
C GLN A 261 -1.31 12.30 -41.95
N HIS A 262 -0.29 12.18 -42.81
CA HIS A 262 0.76 11.17 -42.62
C HIS A 262 1.59 11.43 -41.34
N ALA A 263 1.90 12.69 -41.06
CA ALA A 263 2.64 13.07 -39.85
C ALA A 263 1.80 12.92 -38.55
N ILE A 264 0.47 12.91 -38.67
CA ILE A 264 -0.42 12.66 -37.52
C ILE A 264 -0.58 11.18 -37.23
N ASN A 265 -0.66 10.31 -38.23
CA ASN A 265 -0.83 8.87 -38.09
C ASN A 265 0.44 8.18 -37.63
#